data_8bd09864767998dbe0c0c5052994de2e
#
_entry.id   8bd09864767998dbe0c0c5052994de2e
#
_cell.length_a   1.000
_cell.length_b   1.000
_cell.length_c   1.000
_cell.angle_alpha   90.00
_cell.angle_beta   90.00
_cell.angle_gamma   90.00
#
_symmetry.space_group_name_H-M   'P 1'
#
loop_
_entity.id
_entity.type
_entity.pdbx_description
1 polymer ?
#
loop_
_entity_poly.entity_id
_entity_poly.type
_entity_poly.pdbx_seq_one_letter_code
_entity_poly.pdbx_strand_id
1 'polypeptide(L)'
;MQEVVRLHGVSVSIVSDRDTRFLSHFWRSLQESLGTRLKFSTAYHPQTDGQLERTIQILEDMLRACMLNFKGFWEDHLHLTEFAYNNSYQASIKMTSFEALHGGSVDLLYAGTTLVIGDCWDQRL
;
A
#
# COMPACT_ATOMS: atom_id res chain seq x y z
N MET A 1 5.05 9.75 -7.76
CA MET A 1 4.49 11.08 -7.35
C MET A 1 3.29 11.50 -8.21
N GLN A 2 3.38 11.48 -9.53
CA GLN A 2 2.30 11.97 -10.41
C GLN A 2 0.96 11.27 -10.14
N GLU A 3 0.94 9.94 -10.00
CA GLU A 3 -0.27 9.17 -9.71
C GLU A 3 -0.85 9.49 -8.32
N VAL A 4 0.00 9.60 -7.30
CA VAL A 4 -0.47 9.92 -5.95
C VAL A 4 -1.09 11.31 -5.90
N VAL A 5 -0.43 12.30 -6.51
CA VAL A 5 -0.96 13.68 -6.55
C VAL A 5 -2.24 13.77 -7.37
N ARG A 6 -2.34 13.01 -8.47
CA ARG A 6 -3.54 12.96 -9.32
C ARG A 6 -4.75 12.38 -8.58
N LEU A 7 -4.55 11.32 -7.81
CA LEU A 7 -5.64 10.59 -7.14
C LEU A 7 -6.01 11.17 -5.77
N HIS A 8 -5.04 11.65 -5.03
CA HIS A 8 -5.20 12.00 -3.61
C HIS A 8 -4.84 13.45 -3.29
N GLY A 9 -4.40 14.23 -4.28
CA GLY A 9 -3.89 15.57 -4.06
C GLY A 9 -2.48 15.60 -3.48
N VAL A 10 -2.02 16.80 -3.13
CA VAL A 10 -0.69 17.00 -2.55
C VAL A 10 -0.69 16.58 -1.09
N SER A 11 0.27 15.75 -0.70
CA SER A 11 0.42 15.26 0.67
C SER A 11 0.80 16.40 1.61
N VAL A 12 0.15 16.50 2.76
CA VAL A 12 0.49 17.50 3.81
C VAL A 12 1.84 17.19 4.45
N SER A 13 2.11 15.91 4.70
CA SER A 13 3.38 15.46 5.24
C SER A 13 3.75 14.07 4.72
N ILE A 14 5.04 13.84 4.57
CA ILE A 14 5.61 12.53 4.20
C ILE A 14 6.56 12.11 5.31
N VAL A 15 6.38 10.89 5.81
CA VAL A 15 7.31 10.23 6.73
C VAL A 15 8.14 9.25 5.92
N SER A 16 9.45 9.33 5.99
CA SER A 16 10.35 8.40 5.30
C SER A 16 11.54 8.04 6.19
N ASP A 17 12.21 6.96 5.84
CA ASP A 17 13.52 6.64 6.40
C ASP A 17 14.60 7.65 5.94
N ARG A 18 15.82 7.46 6.44
CA ARG A 18 16.97 8.29 6.07
C ARG A 18 17.75 7.74 4.88
N ASP A 19 17.07 7.11 3.94
CA ASP A 19 17.71 6.70 2.69
C ASP A 19 18.24 7.94 1.93
N THR A 20 19.41 7.80 1.32
CA THR A 20 20.08 8.88 0.59
C THR A 20 19.24 9.48 -0.51
N ARG A 21 18.34 8.69 -1.11
CA ARG A 21 17.40 9.15 -2.15
C ARG A 21 16.43 10.19 -1.61
N PHE A 22 15.91 9.98 -0.39
CA PHE A 22 14.98 10.91 0.26
C PHE A 22 15.68 12.07 0.96
N LEU A 23 16.99 11.97 1.20
CA LEU A 23 17.81 13.06 1.75
C LEU A 23 18.35 13.99 0.66
N SER A 24 18.19 13.69 -0.61
CA SER A 24 18.73 14.48 -1.72
C SER A 24 18.15 15.89 -1.74
N HIS A 25 18.97 16.86 -2.14
CA HIS A 25 18.55 18.25 -2.29
C HIS A 25 17.37 18.40 -3.26
N PHE A 26 17.40 17.66 -4.36
CA PHE A 26 16.31 17.65 -5.33
C PHE A 26 14.98 17.24 -4.67
N TRP A 27 14.98 16.15 -3.90
CA TRP A 27 13.77 15.67 -3.22
C TRP A 27 13.22 16.69 -2.23
N ARG A 28 14.11 17.28 -1.41
CA ARG A 28 13.72 18.30 -0.45
C ARG A 28 13.11 19.52 -1.11
N SER A 29 13.78 20.07 -2.14
CA SER A 29 13.28 21.25 -2.87
C SER A 29 11.94 20.96 -3.56
N LEU A 30 11.76 19.77 -4.11
CA LEU A 30 10.50 19.35 -4.73
C LEU A 30 9.37 19.33 -3.70
N GLN A 31 9.58 18.73 -2.55
CA GLN A 31 8.55 18.64 -1.49
C GLN A 31 8.26 20.03 -0.88
N GLU A 32 9.26 20.85 -0.70
CA GLU A 32 9.10 22.22 -0.23
C GLU A 32 8.26 23.05 -1.22
N SER A 33 8.54 22.92 -2.51
CA SER A 33 7.75 23.57 -3.57
C SER A 33 6.29 23.12 -3.61
N LEU A 34 6.01 21.89 -3.23
CA LEU A 34 4.66 21.34 -3.09
C LEU A 34 4.00 21.70 -1.76
N GLY A 35 4.70 22.35 -0.84
CA GLY A 35 4.21 22.67 0.49
C GLY A 35 4.13 21.45 1.43
N THR A 36 4.78 20.34 1.07
CA THR A 36 4.80 19.10 1.84
C THR A 36 5.86 19.12 2.92
N ARG A 37 5.51 18.73 4.15
CA ARG A 37 6.46 18.62 5.26
C ARG A 37 7.14 17.26 5.25
N LEU A 38 8.47 17.25 5.17
CA LEU A 38 9.25 16.01 5.31
C LEU A 38 9.53 15.73 6.78
N LYS A 39 9.20 14.51 7.22
CA LYS A 39 9.55 13.99 8.54
C LYS A 39 10.39 12.74 8.35
N PHE A 40 11.58 12.72 8.93
CA PHE A 40 12.47 11.56 8.85
C PHE A 40 12.33 10.74 10.12
N SER A 41 12.07 9.44 9.96
CA SER A 41 12.09 8.50 11.08
C SER A 41 13.53 8.38 11.60
N THR A 42 13.66 8.25 12.91
CA THR A 42 14.94 7.91 13.52
C THR A 42 15.04 6.40 13.67
N ALA A 43 16.21 5.83 13.45
CA ALA A 43 16.48 4.38 13.48
C ALA A 43 16.09 3.67 14.79
N TYR A 44 15.65 4.40 15.81
CA TYR A 44 15.29 3.89 17.13
C TYR A 44 13.83 4.11 17.53
N HIS A 45 12.95 4.52 16.60
CA HIS A 45 11.52 4.64 16.87
C HIS A 45 10.69 3.73 15.93
N PRO A 46 10.62 2.42 16.22
CA PRO A 46 9.87 1.46 15.42
C PRO A 46 8.36 1.73 15.34
N GLN A 47 7.83 2.58 16.21
CA GLN A 47 6.40 2.92 16.23
C GLN A 47 5.93 3.68 14.99
N THR A 48 6.81 4.44 14.35
CA THR A 48 6.47 5.19 13.13
C THR A 48 6.57 4.32 11.89
N ASP A 49 7.49 3.37 11.89
CA ASP A 49 7.78 2.50 10.73
C ASP A 49 7.05 1.15 10.82
N GLY A 50 6.62 0.73 12.02
CA GLY A 50 6.02 -0.59 12.23
C GLY A 50 4.73 -0.83 11.44
N GLN A 51 3.91 0.18 11.18
CA GLN A 51 2.73 0.06 10.33
C GLN A 51 3.12 -0.08 8.86
N LEU A 52 4.11 0.68 8.41
CA LEU A 52 4.61 0.63 7.05
C LEU A 52 5.29 -0.71 6.77
N GLU A 53 6.17 -1.17 7.66
CA GLU A 53 6.82 -2.47 7.57
C GLU A 53 5.81 -3.61 7.51
N ARG A 54 4.79 -3.58 8.36
CA ARG A 54 3.73 -4.59 8.35
C ARG A 54 2.96 -4.58 7.03
N THR A 55 2.62 -3.41 6.51
CA THR A 55 1.93 -3.30 5.22
C THR A 55 2.80 -3.85 4.08
N ILE A 56 4.09 -3.53 4.09
CA ILE A 56 5.05 -4.05 3.10
C ILE A 56 5.13 -5.58 3.19
N GLN A 57 5.25 -6.16 4.39
CA GLN A 57 5.27 -7.61 4.57
C GLN A 57 4.01 -8.28 4.03
N ILE A 58 2.83 -7.72 4.33
CA ILE A 58 1.57 -8.26 3.82
C ILE A 58 1.55 -8.22 2.29
N LEU A 59 1.96 -7.11 1.67
CA LEU A 59 2.01 -6.98 0.21
C LEU A 59 3.02 -7.95 -0.42
N GLU A 60 4.19 -8.13 0.21
CA GLU A 60 5.18 -9.10 -0.25
C GLU A 60 4.66 -10.54 -0.16
N ASP A 61 3.99 -10.90 0.92
CA ASP A 61 3.40 -12.23 1.08
C ASP A 61 2.28 -12.49 0.07
N MET A 62 1.45 -11.48 -0.19
CA MET A 62 0.41 -11.56 -1.22
C MET A 62 1.01 -11.71 -2.62
N LEU A 63 2.03 -10.92 -2.96
CA LEU A 63 2.73 -11.04 -4.25
C LEU A 63 3.41 -12.39 -4.40
N ARG A 64 4.04 -12.90 -3.33
CA ARG A 64 4.66 -14.22 -3.33
C ARG A 64 3.62 -15.32 -3.55
N ALA A 65 2.44 -15.24 -2.94
CA ALA A 65 1.34 -16.15 -3.15
C ALA A 65 0.83 -16.12 -4.60
N CYS A 66 0.68 -14.92 -5.18
CA CYS A 66 0.32 -14.76 -6.59
C CYS A 66 1.36 -15.39 -7.52
N MET A 67 2.66 -15.17 -7.28
CA MET A 67 3.74 -15.70 -8.10
C MET A 67 3.82 -17.24 -8.07
N LEU A 68 3.41 -17.88 -6.97
CA LEU A 68 3.37 -19.34 -6.89
C LEU A 68 2.23 -19.96 -7.73
N ASN A 69 1.14 -19.24 -7.88
CA ASN A 69 -0.07 -19.75 -8.55
C ASN A 69 -0.19 -19.27 -10.00
N PHE A 70 0.40 -18.14 -10.32
CA PHE A 70 0.29 -17.53 -11.66
C PHE A 70 1.66 -17.40 -12.32
N LYS A 71 1.69 -17.59 -13.63
CA LYS A 71 2.88 -17.32 -14.44
C LYS A 71 2.97 -15.82 -14.70
N GLY A 72 4.19 -15.29 -14.76
CA GLY A 72 4.45 -13.88 -15.07
C GLY A 72 5.45 -13.25 -14.11
N PHE A 73 5.62 -11.94 -14.24
CA PHE A 73 6.45 -11.16 -13.34
C PHE A 73 5.60 -10.57 -12.21
N TRP A 74 6.18 -10.33 -11.05
CA TRP A 74 5.48 -9.76 -9.90
C TRP A 74 4.83 -8.40 -10.20
N GLU A 75 5.42 -7.64 -11.13
CA GLU A 75 4.91 -6.34 -11.58
C GLU A 75 3.51 -6.45 -12.22
N ASP A 76 3.23 -7.55 -12.91
CA ASP A 76 1.94 -7.80 -13.56
C ASP A 76 0.82 -8.02 -12.54
N HIS A 77 1.19 -8.46 -11.33
CA HIS A 77 0.24 -8.78 -10.26
C HIS A 77 0.10 -7.68 -9.19
N LEU A 78 0.89 -6.61 -9.31
CA LEU A 78 0.93 -5.55 -8.29
C LEU A 78 -0.44 -4.88 -8.11
N HIS A 79 -1.12 -4.54 -9.20
CA HIS A 79 -2.43 -3.91 -9.14
C HIS A 79 -3.53 -4.82 -8.58
N LEU A 80 -3.43 -6.13 -8.80
CA LEU A 80 -4.35 -7.11 -8.22
C LEU A 80 -4.13 -7.25 -6.72
N THR A 81 -2.87 -7.23 -6.30
CA THR A 81 -2.48 -7.29 -4.89
C THR A 81 -2.93 -6.02 -4.15
N GLU A 82 -2.76 -4.84 -4.75
CA GLU A 82 -3.26 -3.57 -4.22
C GLU A 82 -4.78 -3.61 -4.07
N PHE A 83 -5.49 -4.05 -5.09
CA PHE A 83 -6.95 -4.18 -5.06
C PHE A 83 -7.40 -5.12 -3.94
N ALA A 84 -6.79 -6.31 -3.83
CA ALA A 84 -7.12 -7.28 -2.80
C ALA A 84 -6.84 -6.76 -1.39
N TYR A 85 -5.70 -6.07 -1.19
CA TYR A 85 -5.37 -5.44 0.08
C TYR A 85 -6.39 -4.36 0.47
N ASN A 86 -6.75 -3.48 -0.46
CA ASN A 86 -7.69 -2.40 -0.21
C ASN A 86 -9.13 -2.89 0.05
N ASN A 87 -9.49 -4.07 -0.47
CA ASN A 87 -10.78 -4.71 -0.21
C ASN A 87 -10.76 -5.70 0.96
N SER A 88 -9.62 -5.91 1.61
CA SER A 88 -9.54 -6.73 2.82
C SER A 88 -10.10 -5.99 4.04
N TYR A 89 -10.77 -6.72 4.92
CA TYR A 89 -11.30 -6.17 6.16
C TYR A 89 -10.17 -5.71 7.09
N GLN A 90 -10.23 -4.46 7.53
CA GLN A 90 -9.28 -3.86 8.45
C GLN A 90 -9.91 -3.72 9.84
N ALA A 91 -9.42 -4.47 10.82
CA ALA A 91 -9.98 -4.48 12.17
C ALA A 91 -9.95 -3.11 12.87
N SER A 92 -8.97 -2.26 12.54
CA SER A 92 -8.81 -0.92 13.10
C SER A 92 -9.93 0.04 12.71
N ILE A 93 -10.40 -0.05 11.47
CA ILE A 93 -11.47 0.80 10.93
C ILE A 93 -12.80 0.07 10.82
N LYS A 94 -12.84 -1.24 11.12
CA LYS A 94 -14.02 -2.13 11.07
C LYS A 94 -14.72 -2.19 9.71
N MET A 95 -14.00 -1.95 8.65
CA MET A 95 -14.47 -2.01 7.25
C MET A 95 -13.28 -2.21 6.32
N THR A 96 -13.51 -2.29 5.02
CA THR A 96 -12.41 -2.31 4.05
C THR A 96 -11.89 -0.90 3.83
N SER A 97 -10.61 -0.76 3.45
CA SER A 97 -10.03 0.55 3.12
C SER A 97 -10.75 1.21 1.95
N PHE A 98 -11.19 0.42 0.98
CA PHE A 98 -11.94 0.89 -0.17
C PHE A 98 -13.31 1.46 0.24
N GLU A 99 -14.04 0.75 1.10
CA GLU A 99 -15.33 1.19 1.62
C GLU A 99 -15.22 2.48 2.43
N ALA A 100 -14.16 2.58 3.27
CA ALA A 100 -13.90 3.79 4.05
C ALA A 100 -13.63 5.02 3.18
N LEU A 101 -12.99 4.83 2.01
CA LEU A 101 -12.64 5.93 1.11
C LEU A 101 -13.78 6.32 0.17
N HIS A 102 -14.55 5.35 -0.32
CA HIS A 102 -15.54 5.54 -1.37
C HIS A 102 -17.01 5.46 -0.89
N GLY A 103 -17.24 5.04 0.36
CA GLY A 103 -18.57 4.98 0.96
C GLY A 103 -19.45 3.85 0.48
N GLY A 104 -18.90 2.86 -0.21
CA GLY A 104 -19.64 1.70 -0.70
C GLY A 104 -18.77 0.45 -0.79
N SER A 105 -19.35 -0.72 -0.45
CA SER A 105 -18.68 -2.00 -0.63
C SER A 105 -18.56 -2.34 -2.11
N VAL A 106 -17.41 -2.88 -2.51
CA VAL A 106 -17.28 -3.49 -3.83
C VAL A 106 -17.94 -4.86 -3.76
N ASP A 107 -19.00 -5.06 -4.56
CA ASP A 107 -19.58 -6.39 -4.71
C ASP A 107 -18.51 -7.34 -5.31
N LEU A 108 -18.07 -8.26 -4.51
CA LEU A 108 -17.07 -9.29 -4.83
C LEU A 108 -17.45 -10.14 -6.06
N LEU A 109 -18.71 -10.12 -6.44
CA LEU A 109 -19.23 -10.82 -7.62
C LEU A 109 -18.73 -10.25 -8.96
N TYR A 110 -18.25 -9.01 -8.98
CA TYR A 110 -17.73 -8.40 -10.22
C TYR A 110 -16.24 -8.65 -10.46
N ALA A 111 -15.52 -9.07 -9.45
CA ALA A 111 -14.10 -9.38 -9.55
C ALA A 111 -13.89 -10.90 -9.54
N GLY A 112 -14.08 -11.55 -10.68
CA GLY A 112 -13.74 -12.98 -10.88
C GLY A 112 -12.29 -13.35 -10.48
N THR A 113 -11.50 -12.35 -10.11
CA THR A 113 -10.14 -12.45 -9.60
C THR A 113 -10.08 -12.66 -8.08
N THR A 114 -11.10 -12.25 -7.33
CA THR A 114 -11.10 -12.33 -5.86
C THR A 114 -11.29 -13.77 -5.36
N LEU A 115 -12.00 -14.62 -6.11
CA LEU A 115 -12.11 -16.04 -5.80
C LEU A 115 -10.74 -16.73 -5.77
N VAL A 116 -9.86 -16.37 -6.67
CA VAL A 116 -8.54 -17.00 -6.78
C VAL A 116 -7.59 -16.57 -5.66
N ILE A 117 -7.71 -15.33 -5.20
CA ILE A 117 -6.90 -14.82 -4.07
C ILE A 117 -7.50 -15.30 -2.74
N GLY A 118 -8.82 -15.39 -2.63
CA GLY A 118 -9.52 -15.94 -1.46
C GLY A 118 -9.14 -17.39 -1.19
N ASP A 119 -9.14 -18.23 -2.20
CA ASP A 119 -8.74 -19.64 -2.10
C ASP A 119 -7.27 -19.83 -1.67
N CYS A 120 -6.42 -18.84 -1.98
CA CYS A 120 -5.02 -18.86 -1.58
C CYS A 120 -4.81 -18.53 -0.08
N TRP A 121 -5.76 -17.81 0.54
CA TRP A 121 -5.71 -17.43 1.96
C TRP A 121 -6.36 -18.46 2.88
N ASP A 122 -7.42 -19.12 2.43
CA ASP A 122 -8.19 -20.07 3.25
C ASP A 122 -7.43 -21.37 3.55
N GLN A 123 -6.39 -21.67 2.78
CA GLN A 123 -5.54 -22.86 2.99
C GLN A 123 -4.43 -22.68 4.03
N ARG A 124 -4.30 -21.52 4.71
CA ARG A 124 -3.25 -21.26 5.71
C ARG A 124 -3.76 -20.99 7.13
N LEU A 125 -5.01 -21.22 7.40
CA LEU A 125 -5.56 -21.34 8.76
C LEU A 125 -5.77 -22.81 9.06
#